data_473d5ead2bc4c6fa1207a3f9f75306ff
#
_entry.id   473d5ead2bc4c6fa1207a3f9f75306ff
#
_cell.length_a   1.000
_cell.length_b   1.000
_cell.length_c   1.000
_cell.angle_alpha   90.00
_cell.angle_beta   90.00
_cell.angle_gamma   90.00
#
_symmetry.space_group_name_H-M   'P 1'
#
loop_
_entity.id
_entity.type
_entity.pdbx_description
1 polymer ?
#
loop_
_entity_poly.entity_id
_entity_poly.type
_entity_poly.pdbx_seq_one_letter_code
_entity_poly.pdbx_strand_id
1 'polypeptide(L)' 'MIDKARKILIDAGWTMIGHFSGEHWTNGEKRVCISKDEVRVISPLPCIMSLNSFISTKGKGVLS' A
#
# COMPACT_ATOMS: atom_id res chain seq x y z
N MET A 1 -7.61 -8.13 -7.70
CA MET A 1 -6.61 -7.06 -7.81
C MET A 1 -5.96 -6.68 -6.49
N ILE A 2 -6.76 -6.62 -5.43
CA ILE A 2 -6.19 -6.28 -4.12
C ILE A 2 -5.19 -7.33 -3.64
N ASP A 3 -5.38 -8.59 -4.04
CA ASP A 3 -4.46 -9.66 -3.66
C ASP A 3 -3.06 -9.46 -4.22
N LYS A 4 -2.97 -8.88 -5.41
CA LYS A 4 -1.67 -8.58 -6.01
C LYS A 4 -0.96 -7.47 -5.24
N ALA A 5 -1.71 -6.48 -4.79
CA ALA A 5 -1.15 -5.41 -3.98
C ALA A 5 -0.65 -5.94 -2.64
N ARG A 6 -1.43 -6.83 -2.01
CA ARG A 6 -1.02 -7.46 -0.75
C ARG A 6 0.28 -8.23 -0.92
N LYS A 7 0.40 -8.98 -2.01
CA LYS A 7 1.61 -9.76 -2.26
C LYS A 7 2.83 -8.85 -2.42
N ILE A 8 2.65 -7.74 -3.12
CA ILE A 8 3.73 -6.76 -3.29
C ILE A 8 4.21 -6.27 -1.92
N LEU A 9 3.26 -5.92 -1.05
CA LEU A 9 3.60 -5.43 0.29
C LEU A 9 4.26 -6.51 1.14
N ILE A 10 3.71 -7.72 1.12
CA ILE A 10 4.26 -8.83 1.89
C ILE A 10 5.69 -9.15 1.44
N ASP A 11 5.90 -9.20 0.13
CA ASP A 11 7.23 -9.49 -0.43
C ASP A 11 8.23 -8.39 -0.08
N ALA A 12 7.77 -7.17 0.14
CA ALA A 12 8.63 -6.06 0.53
C ALA A 12 8.83 -5.98 2.04
N GLY A 13 8.27 -6.90 2.80
CA GLY A 13 8.44 -6.92 4.24
C GLY A 13 7.46 -6.07 5.03
N TRP A 14 6.39 -5.61 4.40
CA TRP A 14 5.38 -4.81 5.09
C TRP A 14 4.42 -5.71 5.85
N THR A 15 3.80 -5.16 6.88
CA THR A 15 2.87 -5.87 7.76
C THR A 15 1.54 -5.14 7.80
N MET A 16 0.44 -5.88 7.79
CA MET A 16 -0.88 -5.29 7.94
C MET A 16 -1.14 -5.01 9.42
N ILE A 17 -1.50 -3.77 9.74
CA ILE A 17 -1.69 -3.33 11.10
C ILE A 17 -3.15 -3.03 11.45
N GLY A 18 -4.05 -3.04 10.48
CA GLY A 18 -5.44 -2.78 10.75
C GLY A 18 -6.28 -2.95 9.50
N HIS A 19 -7.59 -3.09 9.70
CA HIS A 19 -8.54 -3.26 8.62
C HIS A 19 -9.79 -2.44 8.95
N PHE A 20 -9.73 -1.15 8.71
CA PHE A 20 -10.87 -0.25 8.88
C PHE A 20 -10.81 0.81 7.81
N SER A 21 -11.85 0.90 7.00
CA SER A 21 -11.91 1.76 5.83
C SER A 21 -10.77 1.42 4.86
N GLY A 22 -10.44 0.12 4.74
CA GLY A 22 -9.34 -0.35 3.92
C GLY A 22 -8.28 -1.03 4.75
N GLU A 23 -7.31 -1.64 4.09
CA GLU A 23 -6.21 -2.33 4.77
C GLU A 23 -5.06 -1.38 5.02
N HIS A 24 -4.63 -1.30 6.25
CA HIS A 24 -3.50 -0.44 6.65
C HIS A 24 -2.24 -1.28 6.78
N TRP A 25 -1.19 -0.89 6.08
CA TRP A 25 0.07 -1.59 6.07
C TRP A 25 1.21 -0.65 6.45
N THR A 26 2.23 -1.20 7.07
CA THR A 26 3.40 -0.41 7.47
C THR A 26 4.68 -1.23 7.36
N ASN A 27 5.80 -0.53 7.15
CA ASN A 27 7.12 -1.14 7.23
C ASN A 27 7.88 -0.63 8.45
N GLY A 28 7.19 0.09 9.34
CA GLY A 28 7.82 0.71 10.50
C GLY A 28 8.08 2.20 10.32
N GLU A 29 8.29 2.64 9.11
CA GLU A 29 8.55 4.05 8.80
C GLU A 29 7.45 4.69 7.99
N LYS A 30 6.89 3.93 7.05
CA LYS A 30 5.86 4.42 6.16
C LYS A 30 4.57 3.67 6.44
N ARG A 31 3.45 4.29 6.09
CA ARG A 31 2.15 3.68 6.23
C ARG A 31 1.33 3.92 4.97
N VAL A 32 0.64 2.87 4.51
CA VAL A 32 -0.26 2.98 3.37
C VAL A 32 -1.60 2.35 3.72
N CYS A 33 -2.64 2.82 3.07
CA CYS A 33 -3.97 2.25 3.18
C CYS A 33 -4.41 1.78 1.80
N ILE A 34 -4.71 0.49 1.68
CA ILE A 34 -5.20 -0.07 0.43
C ILE A 34 -6.71 -0.19 0.53
N SER A 35 -7.42 0.41 -0.40
CA SER A 35 -8.84 0.25 -0.50
C SER A 35 -9.16 -0.36 -1.85
N LYS A 36 -10.45 -0.45 -2.16
CA LYS A 36 -10.94 -1.17 -3.33
C LYS A 36 -10.29 -0.72 -4.64
N ASP A 37 -10.09 0.57 -4.81
CA ASP A 37 -9.63 1.14 -6.08
C ASP A 37 -8.35 1.97 -5.97
N GLU A 38 -7.84 2.17 -4.78
CA GLU A 38 -6.73 3.08 -4.60
C GLU A 38 -5.79 2.67 -3.49
N VAL A 39 -4.57 3.19 -3.58
CA VAL A 39 -3.57 3.07 -2.52
C VAL A 39 -3.29 4.48 -2.05
N ARG A 40 -3.50 4.72 -0.77
CA ARG A 40 -3.28 6.03 -0.16
C ARG A 40 -2.06 5.95 0.76
N VAL A 41 -1.03 6.70 0.42
CA VAL A 41 0.14 6.81 1.30
C VAL A 41 -0.24 7.81 2.39
N ILE A 42 -0.13 7.40 3.64
CA ILE A 42 -0.52 8.24 4.77
C ILE A 42 0.68 8.98 5.34
N SER A 43 1.82 8.31 5.40
CA SER A 43 3.02 8.84 6.03
C SER A 43 4.24 8.33 5.26
N PRO A 44 5.28 9.14 5.09
CA PRO A 44 5.47 10.47 5.65
C PRO A 44 4.75 11.58 4.89
N LEU A 45 4.54 11.43 3.57
CA LEU A 45 3.88 12.44 2.76
C LEU A 45 2.60 11.86 2.18
N PRO A 46 1.43 12.49 2.42
CA PRO A 46 0.18 12.00 1.87
C PRO A 46 0.20 12.00 0.35
N CYS A 47 -0.26 10.88 -0.22
CA CYS A 47 -0.32 10.72 -1.66
C CYS A 47 -1.36 9.65 -1.98
N ILE A 48 -2.05 9.79 -3.11
CA ILE A 48 -3.04 8.81 -3.53
C ILE A 48 -2.71 8.38 -4.95
N MET A 49 -2.79 7.08 -5.21
CA MET A 49 -2.62 6.54 -6.54
C MET A 49 -3.65 5.45 -6.77
N SER A 50 -3.94 5.13 -8.02
CA SER A 50 -4.86 4.06 -8.32
C SER A 50 -4.21 2.72 -7.96
N LEU A 51 -5.05 1.74 -7.64
CA LEU A 51 -4.57 0.40 -7.34
C LEU A 51 -3.83 -0.19 -8.55
N ASN A 52 -4.33 0.09 -9.76
CA ASN A 52 -3.69 -0.37 -10.97
C ASN A 52 -2.27 0.19 -11.11
N SER A 53 -2.09 1.47 -10.82
CA SER A 53 -0.76 2.09 -10.88
C SER A 53 0.19 1.46 -9.87
N PHE A 54 -0.31 1.22 -8.66
CA PHE A 54 0.49 0.58 -7.62
C PHE A 54 0.96 -0.80 -8.07
N ILE A 55 0.05 -1.59 -8.62
CA ILE A 55 0.37 -2.93 -9.09
C ILE A 55 1.31 -2.90 -10.29
N SER A 56 1.05 -2.01 -11.26
CA SER A 56 1.86 -1.89 -12.47
C SER A 56 3.31 -1.55 -12.16
N THR A 57 3.52 -0.69 -11.19
CA THR A 57 4.86 -0.25 -10.81
C THR A 57 5.47 -1.13 -9.72
N LYS A 58 4.72 -2.14 -9.26
CA LYS A 58 5.12 -3.01 -8.15
C LYS A 58 5.44 -2.20 -6.90
N GLY A 59 4.69 -1.11 -6.71
CA GLY A 59 4.86 -0.25 -5.55
C GLY A 59 6.07 0.66 -5.62
N LYS A 60 6.69 0.79 -6.79
CA LYS A 60 7.85 1.66 -6.93
C LYS A 60 7.48 3.09 -6.57
N GLY A 61 8.32 3.75 -5.78
CA GLY A 61 8.03 5.09 -5.29
C GLY A 61 7.30 5.10 -3.96
N VAL A 62 6.58 4.03 -3.64
CA VAL A 62 5.92 3.87 -2.34
C VAL A 62 6.79 3.04 -1.42
N LEU A 63 7.31 1.95 -1.93
CA LEU A 63 8.07 0.97 -1.14
C LEU A 63 9.55 1.29 -1.06
N SER A 64 10.03 2.17 -1.90
CA SER A 64 11.45 2.51 -1.92
C SER A 64 11.80 3.70 -1.03
#